data_1419778bce187754d6a17e540af003d3
#
_entry.id   1419778bce187754d6a17e540af003d3
#
_cell.length_a   1.000
_cell.length_b   1.000
_cell.length_c   1.000
_cell.angle_alpha   90.00
_cell.angle_beta   90.00
_cell.angle_gamma   90.00
#
_symmetry.space_group_name_H-M   'P 1'
#
loop_
_entity.id
_entity.type
_entity.pdbx_description
1 polymer ?
#
loop_
_entity_poly.entity_id
_entity_poly.type
_entity_poly.pdbx_seq_one_letter_code
_entity_poly.pdbx_strand_id
1 'polypeptide(L)'
;MADIAKKQNNAKKPVGITETILRDAHQSLIATRMTTEQMLPIVEKMDQVGYHSVECWGGATFDASLRFLKEDPWERLRKLRDGFKNTKLQMLFRGQNILGYRPYADDVVEYFVQKSIANGIDIIRIFDCMNDLRNLQTAVKAANKEKGHAQVALSYTLGDAYTLDYWTKMAKDVENMGADSICIKDMAGLLLPYKATELVTALKKAVKIPVQLHTHYTSGVASMTYMKA
;
A
#
# COMPACT_ATOMS: atom_id res chain seq x y z
N MET A 1 -17.47 35.50 34.06
CA MET A 1 -18.06 34.59 33.07
C MET A 1 -17.37 34.72 31.70
N ALA A 2 -16.09 34.53 31.61
CA ALA A 2 -15.36 34.73 30.34
C ALA A 2 -14.08 33.87 30.24
N ASP A 3 -14.14 32.57 30.65
CA ASP A 3 -12.96 31.69 30.54
C ASP A 3 -13.29 30.21 30.21
N ILE A 4 -14.42 29.95 29.51
CA ILE A 4 -14.82 28.59 29.10
C ILE A 4 -14.64 28.34 27.60
N ALA A 5 -14.17 29.32 26.85
CA ALA A 5 -14.18 29.27 25.38
C ALA A 5 -12.80 29.11 24.73
N LYS A 6 -11.88 28.29 25.27
CA LYS A 6 -10.67 27.87 24.51
C LYS A 6 -10.15 26.49 24.93
N LYS A 7 -10.99 25.47 25.07
CA LYS A 7 -10.55 24.11 24.81
C LYS A 7 -10.56 23.92 23.29
N GLN A 8 -9.44 24.25 22.66
CA GLN A 8 -9.17 23.80 21.30
C GLN A 8 -9.33 22.27 21.31
N ASN A 9 -10.29 21.80 20.55
CA ASN A 9 -10.56 20.41 20.30
C ASN A 9 -9.34 19.80 19.57
N ASN A 10 -8.34 19.36 20.31
CA ASN A 10 -7.26 18.49 19.82
C ASN A 10 -7.84 17.09 19.58
N ALA A 11 -8.90 17.00 18.78
CA ALA A 11 -9.39 15.71 18.31
C ALA A 11 -8.25 15.08 17.51
N LYS A 12 -7.64 14.05 18.04
CA LYS A 12 -6.62 13.27 17.34
C LYS A 12 -7.21 12.83 16.02
N LYS A 13 -6.49 13.09 14.93
CA LYS A 13 -6.90 12.66 13.59
C LYS A 13 -7.10 11.15 13.60
N PRO A 14 -8.24 10.61 13.16
CA PRO A 14 -8.46 9.16 13.19
C PRO A 14 -7.42 8.43 12.32
N VAL A 15 -7.07 7.22 12.71
CA VAL A 15 -6.19 6.36 11.93
C VAL A 15 -6.94 5.88 10.69
N GLY A 16 -6.34 6.07 9.51
CA GLY A 16 -6.88 5.57 8.25
C GLY A 16 -6.68 4.07 8.11
N ILE A 17 -7.70 3.36 7.66
CA ILE A 17 -7.66 1.92 7.40
C ILE A 17 -7.64 1.68 5.89
N THR A 18 -6.73 0.82 5.44
CA THR A 18 -6.71 0.30 4.06
C THR A 18 -7.24 -1.12 4.08
N GLU A 19 -8.29 -1.37 3.31
CA GLU A 19 -8.87 -2.70 3.13
C GLU A 19 -8.16 -3.44 1.98
N THR A 20 -7.89 -4.73 2.15
CA THR A 20 -7.13 -5.53 1.17
C THR A 20 -7.89 -6.75 0.64
N ILE A 21 -9.16 -6.90 0.98
CA ILE A 21 -9.97 -8.07 0.62
C ILE A 21 -10.05 -8.30 -0.89
N LEU A 22 -10.09 -7.21 -1.69
CA LEU A 22 -10.22 -7.30 -3.14
C LEU A 22 -8.89 -7.60 -3.87
N ARG A 23 -7.77 -7.72 -3.14
CA ARG A 23 -6.48 -8.08 -3.72
C ARG A 23 -5.73 -9.12 -2.88
N ASP A 24 -5.23 -8.76 -1.70
CA ASP A 24 -4.29 -9.60 -0.93
C ASP A 24 -4.97 -10.82 -0.32
N ALA A 25 -6.13 -10.64 0.27
CA ALA A 25 -6.84 -11.73 0.93
C ALA A 25 -7.25 -12.83 -0.06
N HIS A 26 -7.90 -12.49 -1.17
CA HIS A 26 -8.30 -13.51 -2.14
C HIS A 26 -7.11 -14.09 -2.92
N GLN A 27 -5.99 -13.37 -3.02
CA GLN A 27 -4.76 -13.93 -3.54
C GLN A 27 -4.29 -15.11 -2.68
N SER A 28 -4.36 -14.98 -1.37
CA SER A 28 -3.93 -16.02 -0.43
C SER A 28 -4.96 -17.15 -0.28
N LEU A 29 -6.25 -16.81 -0.24
CA LEU A 29 -7.32 -17.76 0.08
C LEU A 29 -7.81 -18.58 -1.12
N ILE A 30 -7.86 -17.98 -2.31
CA ILE A 30 -8.39 -18.63 -3.53
C ILE A 30 -7.49 -18.40 -4.75
N ALA A 31 -6.20 -18.26 -4.52
CA ALA A 31 -5.18 -18.11 -5.58
C ALA A 31 -5.52 -17.03 -6.62
N THR A 32 -6.03 -15.89 -6.17
CA THR A 32 -6.44 -14.75 -7.01
C THR A 32 -7.58 -15.09 -8.01
N ARG A 33 -8.46 -16.02 -7.66
CA ARG A 33 -9.53 -16.50 -8.57
C ARG A 33 -10.88 -15.81 -8.37
N MET A 34 -10.97 -14.78 -7.53
CA MET A 34 -12.21 -13.99 -7.42
C MET A 34 -12.45 -13.21 -8.72
N THR A 35 -13.62 -13.40 -9.32
CA THR A 35 -14.00 -12.69 -10.55
C THR A 35 -14.46 -11.26 -10.26
N THR A 36 -14.47 -10.44 -11.29
CA THR A 36 -15.00 -9.06 -11.19
C THR A 36 -16.46 -9.07 -10.76
N GLU A 37 -17.29 -9.97 -11.31
CA GLU A 37 -18.70 -10.11 -10.94
C GLU A 37 -18.90 -10.46 -9.47
N GLN A 38 -18.00 -11.25 -8.90
CA GLN A 38 -18.04 -11.59 -7.47
C GLN A 38 -17.64 -10.42 -6.57
N MET A 39 -16.80 -9.49 -7.06
CA MET A 39 -16.36 -8.31 -6.31
C MET A 39 -17.41 -7.19 -6.30
N LEU A 40 -18.08 -6.94 -7.43
CA LEU A 40 -18.94 -5.77 -7.60
C LEU A 40 -20.07 -5.64 -6.56
N PRO A 41 -20.75 -6.71 -6.12
CA PRO A 41 -21.87 -6.59 -5.17
C PRO A 41 -21.52 -5.96 -3.82
N ILE A 42 -20.25 -6.02 -3.38
CA ILE A 42 -19.81 -5.45 -2.09
C ILE A 42 -19.24 -4.03 -2.21
N VAL A 43 -18.91 -3.59 -3.42
CA VAL A 43 -18.14 -2.36 -3.66
C VAL A 43 -18.85 -1.12 -3.09
N GLU A 44 -20.13 -0.95 -3.35
CA GLU A 44 -20.88 0.20 -2.84
C GLU A 44 -20.91 0.24 -1.30
N LYS A 45 -21.08 -0.90 -0.65
CA LYS A 45 -21.03 -1.00 0.82
C LYS A 45 -19.65 -0.67 1.36
N MET A 46 -18.60 -1.16 0.71
CA MET A 46 -17.21 -0.86 1.09
C MET A 46 -16.91 0.63 0.93
N ASP A 47 -17.42 1.28 -0.11
CA ASP A 47 -17.24 2.72 -0.34
C ASP A 47 -17.86 3.60 0.76
N GLN A 48 -18.91 3.10 1.43
CA GLN A 48 -19.59 3.78 2.54
C GLN A 48 -18.91 3.60 3.91
N VAL A 49 -17.99 2.65 4.05
CA VAL A 49 -17.31 2.36 5.33
C VAL A 49 -16.39 3.50 5.76
N GLY A 50 -15.87 4.28 4.83
CA GLY A 50 -14.92 5.36 5.11
C GLY A 50 -13.48 4.88 5.19
N TYR A 51 -13.11 3.84 4.46
CA TYR A 51 -11.72 3.42 4.32
C TYR A 51 -10.85 4.55 3.73
N HIS A 52 -9.60 4.61 4.19
CA HIS A 52 -8.59 5.48 3.57
C HIS A 52 -8.33 5.07 2.12
N SER A 53 -8.24 3.77 1.88
CA SER A 53 -8.09 3.18 0.55
C SER A 53 -8.54 1.73 0.54
N VAL A 54 -8.81 1.20 -0.65
CA VAL A 54 -9.01 -0.23 -0.90
C VAL A 54 -7.92 -0.69 -1.86
N GLU A 55 -7.14 -1.68 -1.45
CA GLU A 55 -6.17 -2.33 -2.33
C GLU A 55 -6.89 -3.40 -3.15
N CYS A 56 -7.10 -3.13 -4.43
CA CYS A 56 -7.96 -3.93 -5.28
C CYS A 56 -7.28 -4.47 -6.54
N TRP A 57 -6.03 -4.07 -6.79
CA TRP A 57 -5.34 -4.39 -8.03
C TRP A 57 -3.84 -4.60 -7.81
N GLY A 58 -3.16 -5.25 -8.77
CA GLY A 58 -1.74 -5.51 -8.69
C GLY A 58 -1.28 -6.60 -9.65
N GLY A 59 -0.01 -7.01 -9.56
CA GLY A 59 0.59 -7.94 -10.50
C GLY A 59 -0.12 -9.28 -10.60
N ALA A 60 -0.38 -9.93 -9.48
CA ALA A 60 -1.06 -11.24 -9.46
C ALA A 60 -2.51 -11.15 -9.94
N THR A 61 -3.20 -10.06 -9.60
CA THR A 61 -4.58 -9.83 -10.09
C THR A 61 -4.61 -9.66 -11.59
N PHE A 62 -3.70 -8.88 -12.15
CA PHE A 62 -3.56 -8.68 -13.59
C PHE A 62 -3.31 -10.01 -14.32
N ASP A 63 -2.29 -10.74 -13.86
CA ASP A 63 -1.90 -12.03 -14.44
C ASP A 63 -3.01 -13.08 -14.36
N ALA A 64 -3.65 -13.21 -13.20
CA ALA A 64 -4.74 -14.17 -12.99
C ALA A 64 -5.99 -13.85 -13.81
N SER A 65 -6.31 -12.56 -14.00
CA SER A 65 -7.43 -12.15 -14.86
C SER A 65 -7.24 -12.66 -16.29
N LEU A 66 -6.06 -12.49 -16.85
CA LEU A 66 -5.75 -12.95 -18.20
C LEU A 66 -5.65 -14.48 -18.32
N ARG A 67 -4.87 -15.11 -17.43
CA ARG A 67 -4.53 -16.54 -17.57
C ARG A 67 -5.66 -17.48 -17.20
N PHE A 68 -6.46 -17.13 -16.20
CA PHE A 68 -7.38 -18.07 -15.57
C PHE A 68 -8.83 -17.63 -15.61
N LEU A 69 -9.10 -16.33 -15.53
CA LEU A 69 -10.47 -15.82 -15.45
C LEU A 69 -11.01 -15.39 -16.81
N LYS A 70 -10.14 -15.23 -17.81
CA LYS A 70 -10.49 -14.73 -19.16
C LYS A 70 -11.15 -13.34 -19.08
N GLU A 71 -10.71 -12.51 -18.15
CA GLU A 71 -11.15 -11.14 -17.94
C GLU A 71 -10.09 -10.15 -18.40
N ASP A 72 -10.51 -9.01 -18.92
CA ASP A 72 -9.63 -7.86 -19.15
C ASP A 72 -9.34 -7.19 -17.78
N PRO A 73 -8.05 -7.19 -17.31
CA PRO A 73 -7.70 -6.59 -16.04
C PRO A 73 -7.92 -5.08 -16.00
N TRP A 74 -7.85 -4.38 -17.12
CA TRP A 74 -8.11 -2.95 -17.20
C TRP A 74 -9.61 -2.65 -17.10
N GLU A 75 -10.45 -3.47 -17.72
CA GLU A 75 -11.90 -3.36 -17.58
C GLU A 75 -12.33 -3.61 -16.12
N ARG A 76 -11.74 -4.62 -15.46
CA ARG A 76 -11.93 -4.85 -14.01
C ARG A 76 -11.61 -3.59 -13.21
N LEU A 77 -10.46 -2.97 -13.45
CA LEU A 77 -10.07 -1.75 -12.73
C LEU A 77 -11.08 -0.62 -12.94
N ARG A 78 -11.50 -0.39 -14.17
CA ARG A 78 -12.51 0.64 -14.49
C ARG A 78 -13.84 0.37 -13.79
N LYS A 79 -14.33 -0.88 -13.81
CA LYS A 79 -15.56 -1.26 -13.10
C LYS A 79 -15.47 -1.04 -11.59
N LEU A 80 -14.33 -1.37 -10.99
CA LEU A 80 -14.10 -1.09 -9.56
C LEU A 80 -14.07 0.43 -9.32
N ARG A 81 -13.36 1.21 -10.15
CA ARG A 81 -13.36 2.68 -10.04
C ARG A 81 -14.75 3.27 -10.16
N ASP A 82 -15.58 2.74 -11.06
CA ASP A 82 -16.96 3.20 -11.21
C ASP A 82 -17.83 2.93 -9.97
N GLY A 83 -17.53 1.88 -9.25
CA GLY A 83 -18.21 1.55 -8.00
C GLY A 83 -17.74 2.32 -6.78
N PHE A 84 -16.44 2.61 -6.67
CA PHE A 84 -15.87 3.39 -5.59
C PHE A 84 -15.86 4.88 -5.93
N LYS A 85 -16.66 5.68 -5.23
CA LYS A 85 -16.75 7.14 -5.45
C LYS A 85 -15.98 7.96 -4.42
N ASN A 86 -15.90 7.47 -3.18
CA ASN A 86 -15.34 8.17 -2.05
C ASN A 86 -14.00 7.60 -1.60
N THR A 87 -13.77 6.32 -1.86
CA THR A 87 -12.59 5.57 -1.40
C THR A 87 -11.50 5.55 -2.47
N LYS A 88 -10.28 5.80 -2.08
CA LYS A 88 -9.11 5.69 -2.96
C LYS A 88 -8.84 4.25 -3.35
N LEU A 89 -8.50 4.02 -4.61
CA LEU A 89 -8.06 2.72 -5.09
C LEU A 89 -6.54 2.61 -5.03
N GLN A 90 -6.08 1.50 -4.49
CA GLN A 90 -4.67 1.20 -4.34
C GLN A 90 -4.29 -0.05 -5.13
N MET A 91 -3.08 -0.05 -5.70
CA MET A 91 -2.49 -1.24 -6.29
C MET A 91 -1.16 -1.60 -5.65
N LEU A 92 -0.81 -2.88 -5.68
CA LEU A 92 0.53 -3.37 -5.36
C LEU A 92 1.39 -3.41 -6.64
N PHE A 93 2.62 -2.88 -6.55
CA PHE A 93 3.53 -2.72 -7.67
C PHE A 93 4.93 -3.25 -7.32
N ARG A 94 5.44 -4.19 -8.09
CA ARG A 94 6.71 -4.88 -7.81
C ARG A 94 7.93 -4.12 -8.34
N GLY A 95 8.05 -2.82 -8.04
CA GLY A 95 9.17 -2.00 -8.50
C GLY A 95 9.42 -2.16 -10.00
N GLN A 96 10.68 -2.35 -10.40
CA GLN A 96 11.04 -2.49 -11.82
C GLN A 96 10.43 -3.72 -12.51
N ASN A 97 9.93 -4.69 -11.73
CA ASN A 97 9.32 -5.90 -12.27
C ASN A 97 7.82 -5.72 -12.61
N ILE A 98 7.19 -4.62 -12.23
CA ILE A 98 5.76 -4.30 -12.45
C ILE A 98 4.84 -5.45 -11.97
N LEU A 99 4.53 -6.38 -12.85
CA LEU A 99 3.66 -7.53 -12.67
C LEU A 99 4.44 -8.85 -12.61
N GLY A 100 5.65 -8.85 -13.17
CA GLY A 100 6.37 -10.06 -13.53
C GLY A 100 7.45 -10.45 -12.54
N TYR A 101 8.39 -11.25 -13.07
CA TYR A 101 9.51 -11.83 -12.34
C TYR A 101 10.87 -11.41 -12.90
N ARG A 102 10.87 -10.50 -13.86
CA ARG A 102 12.06 -9.90 -14.47
C ARG A 102 11.87 -8.40 -14.59
N PRO A 103 12.94 -7.61 -14.51
CA PRO A 103 12.87 -6.17 -14.70
C PRO A 103 12.41 -5.82 -16.12
N TYR A 104 11.53 -4.81 -16.20
CA TYR A 104 11.16 -4.16 -17.45
C TYR A 104 12.02 -2.92 -17.68
N ALA A 105 12.06 -2.42 -18.91
CA ALA A 105 12.69 -1.15 -19.24
C ALA A 105 11.94 0.02 -18.60
N ASP A 106 12.64 1.13 -18.34
CA ASP A 106 12.07 2.29 -17.61
C ASP A 106 10.83 2.88 -18.31
N ASP A 107 10.85 2.98 -19.64
CA ASP A 107 9.72 3.47 -20.44
C ASP A 107 8.46 2.60 -20.28
N VAL A 108 8.63 1.29 -20.16
CA VAL A 108 7.52 0.35 -19.90
C VAL A 108 6.96 0.57 -18.49
N VAL A 109 7.83 0.76 -17.49
CA VAL A 109 7.42 1.07 -16.11
C VAL A 109 6.66 2.39 -16.08
N GLU A 110 7.17 3.44 -16.67
CA GLU A 110 6.52 4.75 -16.76
C GLU A 110 5.15 4.66 -17.44
N TYR A 111 5.08 3.99 -18.58
CA TYR A 111 3.83 3.83 -19.32
C TYR A 111 2.78 3.02 -18.54
N PHE A 112 3.21 1.95 -17.86
CA PHE A 112 2.30 1.16 -17.05
C PHE A 112 1.75 1.96 -15.86
N VAL A 113 2.58 2.74 -15.17
CA VAL A 113 2.15 3.65 -14.10
C VAL A 113 1.15 4.67 -14.62
N GLN A 114 1.47 5.33 -15.73
CA GLN A 114 0.58 6.28 -16.38
C GLN A 114 -0.80 5.66 -16.68
N LYS A 115 -0.82 4.47 -17.27
CA LYS A 115 -2.08 3.77 -17.58
C LYS A 115 -2.83 3.33 -16.34
N SER A 116 -2.14 2.92 -15.28
CA SER A 116 -2.78 2.55 -14.03
C SER A 116 -3.52 3.73 -13.39
N ILE A 117 -2.88 4.89 -13.33
CA ILE A 117 -3.49 6.12 -12.79
C ILE A 117 -4.64 6.59 -13.70
N ALA A 118 -4.45 6.60 -15.02
CA ALA A 118 -5.48 6.99 -15.97
C ALA A 118 -6.73 6.10 -15.93
N ASN A 119 -6.60 4.83 -15.49
CA ASN A 119 -7.71 3.90 -15.33
C ASN A 119 -8.27 3.85 -13.91
N GLY A 120 -7.82 4.73 -12.98
CA GLY A 120 -8.49 4.95 -11.71
C GLY A 120 -7.72 4.54 -10.46
N ILE A 121 -6.43 4.20 -10.55
CA ILE A 121 -5.57 4.00 -9.38
C ILE A 121 -5.17 5.35 -8.80
N ASP A 122 -5.40 5.53 -7.50
CA ASP A 122 -4.99 6.71 -6.74
C ASP A 122 -3.64 6.50 -6.04
N ILE A 123 -3.39 5.29 -5.52
CA ILE A 123 -2.20 4.97 -4.73
C ILE A 123 -1.46 3.80 -5.36
N ILE A 124 -0.19 4.02 -5.70
CA ILE A 124 0.70 2.95 -6.14
C ILE A 124 1.61 2.56 -4.99
N ARG A 125 1.38 1.37 -4.42
CA ARG A 125 2.25 0.79 -3.40
C ARG A 125 3.39 0.03 -4.06
N ILE A 126 4.56 0.64 -4.06
CA ILE A 126 5.76 0.16 -4.75
C ILE A 126 6.66 -0.55 -3.73
N PHE A 127 7.09 -1.77 -4.02
CA PHE A 127 8.00 -2.52 -3.15
C PHE A 127 9.06 -3.28 -3.94
N ASP A 128 10.14 -3.57 -3.27
CA ASP A 128 11.13 -4.57 -3.63
C ASP A 128 11.32 -5.53 -2.44
N CYS A 129 11.34 -6.85 -2.68
CA CYS A 129 11.41 -7.83 -1.57
C CYS A 129 12.75 -7.79 -0.81
N MET A 130 13.81 -7.28 -1.46
CA MET A 130 15.14 -7.11 -0.86
C MET A 130 15.38 -5.67 -0.37
N ASN A 131 14.38 -4.79 -0.47
CA ASN A 131 14.49 -3.36 -0.17
C ASN A 131 15.57 -2.64 -0.99
N ASP A 132 15.81 -3.07 -2.23
CA ASP A 132 16.70 -2.34 -3.13
C ASP A 132 16.00 -1.12 -3.72
N LEU A 133 16.32 0.05 -3.19
CA LEU A 133 15.70 1.30 -3.59
C LEU A 133 15.93 1.67 -5.07
N ARG A 134 16.97 1.13 -5.71
CA ARG A 134 17.24 1.36 -7.14
C ARG A 134 16.10 0.82 -8.01
N ASN A 135 15.47 -0.27 -7.59
CA ASN A 135 14.34 -0.90 -8.27
C ASN A 135 13.02 -0.12 -8.12
N LEU A 136 12.97 0.91 -7.27
CA LEU A 136 11.76 1.67 -6.96
C LEU A 136 11.72 3.03 -7.65
N GLN A 137 12.90 3.57 -8.02
CA GLN A 137 13.06 4.96 -8.46
C GLN A 137 12.19 5.33 -9.65
N THR A 138 12.19 4.52 -10.69
CA THR A 138 11.41 4.79 -11.91
C THR A 138 9.92 4.85 -11.63
N ALA A 139 9.41 3.88 -10.85
CA ALA A 139 8.00 3.82 -10.50
C ALA A 139 7.56 5.00 -9.61
N VAL A 140 8.39 5.42 -8.61
CA VAL A 140 8.10 6.59 -7.77
C VAL A 140 8.08 7.86 -8.60
N LYS A 141 9.08 8.08 -9.47
CA LYS A 141 9.11 9.24 -10.37
C LYS A 141 7.91 9.27 -11.31
N ALA A 142 7.54 8.13 -11.88
CA ALA A 142 6.39 8.02 -12.77
C ALA A 142 5.07 8.32 -12.04
N ALA A 143 4.87 7.80 -10.83
CA ALA A 143 3.69 8.07 -10.02
C ALA A 143 3.55 9.58 -9.73
N ASN A 144 4.64 10.23 -9.33
CA ASN A 144 4.65 11.67 -9.05
C ASN A 144 4.37 12.50 -10.32
N LYS A 145 4.97 12.13 -11.45
CA LYS A 145 4.74 12.77 -12.75
C LYS A 145 3.27 12.74 -13.15
N GLU A 146 2.60 11.64 -12.92
CA GLU A 146 1.18 11.44 -13.22
C GLU A 146 0.24 11.91 -12.09
N LYS A 147 0.77 12.56 -11.04
CA LYS A 147 0.03 13.07 -9.87
C LYS A 147 -0.69 11.98 -9.07
N GLY A 148 -0.24 10.75 -9.14
CA GLY A 148 -0.66 9.67 -8.27
C GLY A 148 0.10 9.71 -6.94
N HIS A 149 -0.42 9.01 -5.93
CA HIS A 149 0.24 8.87 -4.63
C HIS A 149 1.26 7.72 -4.68
N ALA A 150 2.54 8.04 -4.57
CA ALA A 150 3.62 7.06 -4.49
C ALA A 150 3.81 6.60 -3.04
N GLN A 151 3.37 5.39 -2.71
CA GLN A 151 3.66 4.76 -1.42
C GLN A 151 4.78 3.74 -1.59
N VAL A 152 5.89 3.91 -0.87
CA VAL A 152 6.95 2.90 -0.85
C VAL A 152 6.76 1.96 0.33
N ALA A 153 6.72 0.65 0.04
CA ALA A 153 6.62 -0.37 1.07
C ALA A 153 7.98 -1.01 1.33
N LEU A 154 8.42 -0.94 2.59
CA LEU A 154 9.63 -1.58 3.09
C LEU A 154 9.28 -2.97 3.61
N SER A 155 9.87 -4.00 3.02
CA SER A 155 9.70 -5.39 3.43
C SER A 155 10.35 -5.61 4.79
N TYR A 156 9.54 -5.76 5.84
CA TYR A 156 10.04 -5.89 7.21
C TYR A 156 10.62 -7.27 7.45
N THR A 157 11.78 -7.30 8.08
CA THR A 157 12.48 -8.54 8.48
C THR A 157 13.30 -8.30 9.74
N LEU A 158 13.84 -9.40 10.30
CA LEU A 158 14.69 -9.41 11.48
C LEU A 158 16.09 -9.90 11.11
N GLY A 159 17.07 -9.54 11.91
CA GLY A 159 18.48 -9.90 11.80
C GLY A 159 19.38 -8.75 12.25
N ASP A 160 20.65 -9.03 12.48
CA ASP A 160 21.60 -8.09 13.07
C ASP A 160 21.82 -6.81 12.23
N ALA A 161 21.62 -6.92 10.90
CA ALA A 161 21.73 -5.78 9.99
C ALA A 161 20.51 -4.86 10.02
N TYR A 162 19.35 -5.33 10.50
CA TYR A 162 18.06 -4.61 10.43
C TYR A 162 17.78 -3.84 11.73
N THR A 163 18.70 -2.95 12.08
CA THR A 163 18.63 -2.08 13.27
C THR A 163 17.62 -0.94 13.08
N LEU A 164 17.28 -0.20 14.13
CA LEU A 164 16.48 1.02 14.01
C LEU A 164 17.14 2.05 13.10
N ASP A 165 18.47 2.17 13.14
CA ASP A 165 19.22 3.08 12.27
C ASP A 165 19.09 2.67 10.79
N TYR A 166 19.13 1.37 10.49
CA TYR A 166 18.83 0.85 9.15
C TYR A 166 17.46 1.33 8.67
N TRP A 167 16.40 1.10 9.46
CA TRP A 167 15.02 1.44 9.08
C TRP A 167 14.81 2.95 8.95
N THR A 168 15.38 3.74 9.86
CA THR A 168 15.27 5.20 9.80
C THR A 168 16.05 5.80 8.62
N LYS A 169 17.21 5.23 8.28
CA LYS A 169 17.96 5.61 7.08
C LYS A 169 17.15 5.28 5.83
N MET A 170 16.63 4.05 5.71
CA MET A 170 15.79 3.66 4.58
C MET A 170 14.57 4.57 4.41
N ALA A 171 13.91 4.93 5.50
CA ALA A 171 12.76 5.84 5.46
C ALA A 171 13.14 7.23 4.94
N LYS A 172 14.26 7.78 5.35
CA LYS A 172 14.77 9.06 4.84
C LYS A 172 15.13 8.98 3.36
N ASP A 173 15.77 7.90 2.95
CA ASP A 173 16.14 7.69 1.54
C ASP A 173 14.87 7.60 0.67
N VAL A 174 13.81 6.95 1.15
CA VAL A 174 12.49 6.86 0.50
C VAL A 174 11.80 8.22 0.43
N GLU A 175 11.79 8.99 1.52
CA GLU A 175 11.25 10.36 1.52
C GLU A 175 12.01 11.25 0.53
N ASN A 176 13.34 11.19 0.52
CA ASN A 176 14.19 11.94 -0.41
C ASN A 176 13.99 11.52 -1.88
N MET A 177 13.59 10.28 -2.11
CA MET A 177 13.24 9.78 -3.46
C MET A 177 11.94 10.40 -3.99
N GLY A 178 11.13 11.00 -3.11
CA GLY A 178 9.86 11.64 -3.43
C GLY A 178 8.63 10.77 -3.17
N ALA A 179 8.71 9.78 -2.29
CA ALA A 179 7.53 9.04 -1.85
C ALA A 179 6.60 9.91 -1.01
N ASP A 180 5.29 9.74 -1.19
CA ASP A 180 4.25 10.46 -0.44
C ASP A 180 3.92 9.78 0.90
N SER A 181 4.21 8.49 1.04
CA SER A 181 4.06 7.73 2.28
C SER A 181 4.92 6.48 2.30
N ILE A 182 5.15 5.94 3.50
CA ILE A 182 5.89 4.70 3.72
C ILE A 182 4.94 3.65 4.29
N CYS A 183 5.06 2.41 3.81
CA CYS A 183 4.40 1.26 4.39
C CYS A 183 5.44 0.29 4.98
N ILE A 184 5.32 -0.05 6.24
CA ILE A 184 6.07 -1.17 6.82
C ILE A 184 5.30 -2.45 6.51
N LYS A 185 5.84 -3.24 5.60
CA LYS A 185 5.19 -4.45 5.06
C LYS A 185 5.69 -5.68 5.81
N ASP A 186 4.95 -6.07 6.85
CA ASP A 186 5.22 -7.26 7.67
C ASP A 186 4.48 -8.48 7.12
N MET A 187 5.02 -9.08 6.07
CA MET A 187 4.42 -10.24 5.42
C MET A 187 4.49 -11.53 6.27
N ALA A 188 5.52 -11.65 7.09
CA ALA A 188 5.76 -12.87 7.87
C ALA A 188 5.21 -12.78 9.31
N GLY A 189 4.66 -11.65 9.74
CA GLY A 189 4.13 -11.45 11.09
C GLY A 189 5.20 -11.40 12.17
N LEU A 190 6.36 -10.81 11.84
CA LEU A 190 7.53 -10.71 12.72
C LEU A 190 7.51 -9.52 13.67
N LEU A 191 6.70 -8.51 13.34
CA LEU A 191 6.63 -7.27 14.09
C LEU A 191 5.80 -7.46 15.36
N LEU A 192 6.46 -7.41 16.52
CA LEU A 192 5.84 -7.57 17.84
C LEU A 192 5.42 -6.21 18.44
N PRO A 193 4.47 -6.15 19.39
CA PRO A 193 3.86 -4.91 19.88
C PRO A 193 4.86 -3.84 20.33
N TYR A 194 5.82 -4.18 21.18
CA TYR A 194 6.80 -3.21 21.68
C TYR A 194 7.79 -2.76 20.60
N LYS A 195 8.19 -3.69 19.72
CA LYS A 195 9.05 -3.36 18.57
C LYS A 195 8.34 -2.49 17.55
N ALA A 196 7.03 -2.66 17.37
CA ALA A 196 6.22 -1.79 16.54
C ALA A 196 6.19 -0.35 17.08
N THR A 197 5.97 -0.19 18.38
CA THR A 197 6.01 1.14 19.02
C THR A 197 7.37 1.81 18.84
N GLU A 198 8.45 1.07 19.06
CA GLU A 198 9.82 1.56 18.92
C GLU A 198 10.09 2.00 17.49
N LEU A 199 9.79 1.12 16.51
CA LEU A 199 9.99 1.37 15.09
C LEU A 199 9.14 2.56 14.59
N VAL A 200 7.84 2.54 14.83
CA VAL A 200 6.93 3.60 14.36
C VAL A 200 7.31 4.96 14.97
N THR A 201 7.67 4.97 16.27
CA THR A 201 8.14 6.20 16.93
C THR A 201 9.42 6.73 16.28
N ALA A 202 10.39 5.86 15.97
CA ALA A 202 11.64 6.24 15.33
C ALA A 202 11.38 6.76 13.90
N LEU A 203 10.57 6.08 13.11
CA LEU A 203 10.22 6.49 11.76
C LEU A 203 9.51 7.84 11.74
N LYS A 204 8.50 8.04 12.58
CA LYS A 204 7.76 9.32 12.67
C LYS A 204 8.62 10.50 13.14
N LYS A 205 9.74 10.24 13.81
CA LYS A 205 10.74 11.28 14.13
C LYS A 205 11.70 11.53 12.96
N ALA A 206 11.95 10.51 12.15
CA ALA A 206 12.94 10.56 11.07
C ALA A 206 12.40 11.20 9.78
N VAL A 207 11.09 11.04 9.49
CA VAL A 207 10.43 11.51 8.26
C VAL A 207 9.16 12.28 8.55
N LYS A 208 8.74 13.11 7.58
CA LYS A 208 7.50 13.90 7.66
C LYS A 208 6.31 13.23 6.99
N ILE A 209 6.57 12.32 6.06
CA ILE A 209 5.54 11.60 5.31
C ILE A 209 4.84 10.55 6.20
N PRO A 210 3.55 10.23 5.93
CA PRO A 210 2.79 9.26 6.71
C PRO A 210 3.43 7.86 6.71
N VAL A 211 3.30 7.16 7.83
CA VAL A 211 3.72 5.77 8.00
C VAL A 211 2.50 4.88 8.15
N GLN A 212 2.41 3.84 7.34
CA GLN A 212 1.38 2.80 7.37
C GLN A 212 1.99 1.47 7.83
N LEU A 213 1.23 0.66 8.56
CA LEU A 213 1.56 -0.72 8.86
C LEU A 213 0.71 -1.66 8.00
N HIS A 214 1.31 -2.73 7.49
CA HIS A 214 0.63 -3.78 6.74
C HIS A 214 1.04 -5.15 7.27
N THR A 215 0.09 -6.06 7.36
CA THR A 215 0.33 -7.43 7.84
C THR A 215 -0.46 -8.45 7.04
N HIS A 216 0.05 -9.69 6.99
CA HIS A 216 -0.69 -10.88 6.55
C HIS A 216 -1.29 -11.67 7.73
N TYR A 217 -1.16 -11.15 8.96
CA TYR A 217 -1.67 -11.76 10.18
C TYR A 217 -1.14 -13.15 10.51
N THR A 218 0.01 -13.51 9.98
CA THR A 218 0.59 -14.87 10.04
C THR A 218 0.81 -15.38 11.45
N SER A 219 1.27 -14.52 12.36
CA SER A 219 1.53 -14.87 13.78
C SER A 219 0.31 -14.72 14.70
N GLY A 220 -0.81 -14.19 14.21
CA GLY A 220 -2.01 -13.93 15.02
C GLY A 220 -1.91 -12.76 16.01
N VAL A 221 -0.80 -12.02 16.05
CA VAL A 221 -0.57 -10.94 17.04
C VAL A 221 -0.74 -9.52 16.47
N ALA A 222 -1.06 -9.40 15.19
CA ALA A 222 -1.07 -8.11 14.50
C ALA A 222 -2.04 -7.09 15.12
N SER A 223 -3.21 -7.50 15.60
CA SER A 223 -4.15 -6.58 16.26
C SER A 223 -3.52 -5.92 17.50
N MET A 224 -2.87 -6.70 18.36
CA MET A 224 -2.17 -6.16 19.52
C MET A 224 -0.98 -5.29 19.12
N THR A 225 -0.24 -5.71 18.11
CA THR A 225 0.90 -4.97 17.56
C THR A 225 0.47 -3.59 17.08
N TYR A 226 -0.59 -3.52 16.28
CA TYR A 226 -1.05 -2.27 15.68
C TYR A 226 -1.74 -1.33 16.67
N MET A 227 -2.49 -1.90 17.62
CA MET A 227 -3.07 -1.10 18.70
C MET A 227 -2.00 -0.49 19.63
N LYS A 228 -0.85 -1.14 19.76
CA LYS A 228 0.27 -0.67 20.58
C LYS A 228 1.14 0.35 19.85
N ALA A 229 1.26 0.26 18.52
CA ALA A 229 2.10 1.12 17.70
C ALA A 229 1.57 2.55 17.57
#